data_26f3be87bd6a3dccddeaa4f3b82d99e0
#
_entry.id   26f3be87bd6a3dccddeaa4f3b82d99e0
#
_cell.length_a   1.000
_cell.length_b   1.000
_cell.length_c   1.000
_cell.angle_alpha   90.00
_cell.angle_beta   90.00
_cell.angle_gamma   90.00
#
_symmetry.space_group_name_H-M   'P 1'
#
loop_
_entity.id
_entity.type
_entity.pdbx_description
1 polymer ?
#
loop_
_entity_poly.entity_id
_entity_poly.type
_entity_poly.pdbx_seq_one_letter_code
_entity_poly.pdbx_strand_id
1 'polypeptide(L)'
;MPLQNSYVKDPGGIFFAAYVGPSMNPTLREPEVMEIMPYGNRPMHAGDVVFFLPPGGNQPVVHRVVRVTPAGISTRGDNNAREDAFLLPPENVQGQVVAAWRGQRRRRLAGGLRGRLTNRWFRWQGLLDRGASPFLHPIYQTLSLRGWCAWLLPAAFRPRVVVFHAQGRDQLQLLLGRRLIGRYDDNRQQWRVQRPFHLFVDGRALPTKQDRDRVNRKVSAEKQPSLDHLLTQGMRHALVLADGSRWEIAGRDEEAAAIVSQLAGAMQLNDTAVTPGPFPRGNPYRLLVQVDAHSPVADCYVPLASGSDRAVSCILSPSDHWGGPHVNLVRLSLVFAREAQARGGVLIHGALAEKDGMGVILAAPGGTGKTTASSRLPAPWRSRCDDTTLVVRDSQGRYLAHPWPTWSRFLDGGPGGSWDVQRAVPLRGIYLLARADDDRVERIGPGHAVSLLVECVRQASQFMPLGLFKEEIRALHLERFNNLCALTRAVPAHILHISLTGAFWQEIERTLEEGRQ
;
A
#
# COMPACT_ATOMS: atom_id res chain seq x y z
N MET A 1 -15.59 -9.78 7.66
CA MET A 1 -15.80 -9.57 6.21
C MET A 1 -15.95 -10.93 5.55
N PRO A 2 -16.94 -11.17 4.71
CA PRO A 2 -17.12 -12.46 4.07
C PRO A 2 -15.96 -12.79 3.12
N LEU A 3 -15.60 -14.07 3.04
CA LEU A 3 -14.52 -14.68 2.27
C LEU A 3 -14.47 -14.30 0.76
N GLN A 4 -15.56 -13.75 0.20
CA GLN A 4 -15.70 -13.47 -1.23
C GLN A 4 -14.68 -12.45 -1.79
N ASN A 5 -14.03 -11.64 -0.96
CA ASN A 5 -13.11 -10.59 -1.40
C ASN A 5 -11.62 -10.93 -1.25
N SER A 6 -11.28 -12.06 -0.59
CA SER A 6 -9.86 -12.39 -0.29
C SER A 6 -9.15 -13.15 -1.40
N TYR A 7 -9.82 -13.45 -2.50
CA TYR A 7 -9.24 -14.10 -3.68
C TYR A 7 -10.03 -13.77 -4.95
N VAL A 8 -9.39 -13.94 -6.09
CA VAL A 8 -10.01 -13.80 -7.42
C VAL A 8 -9.79 -15.07 -8.22
N LYS A 9 -10.82 -15.48 -8.98
CA LYS A 9 -10.80 -16.71 -9.77
C LYS A 9 -10.73 -16.36 -11.26
N ASP A 10 -9.83 -17.00 -11.97
CA ASP A 10 -9.74 -16.93 -13.42
C ASP A 10 -10.67 -17.93 -14.11
N PRO A 11 -11.02 -17.73 -15.40
CA PRO A 11 -11.89 -18.62 -16.15
C PRO A 11 -11.43 -20.07 -16.17
N GLY A 12 -10.13 -20.34 -16.10
CA GLY A 12 -9.53 -21.68 -15.99
C GLY A 12 -9.66 -22.34 -14.62
N GLY A 13 -10.39 -21.73 -13.67
CA GLY A 13 -10.58 -22.27 -12.32
C GLY A 13 -9.42 -22.04 -11.36
N ILE A 14 -8.34 -21.37 -11.78
CA ILE A 14 -7.21 -20.99 -10.94
C ILE A 14 -7.62 -19.81 -10.05
N PHE A 15 -7.21 -19.85 -8.79
CA PHE A 15 -7.44 -18.77 -7.83
C PHE A 15 -6.17 -17.97 -7.60
N PHE A 16 -6.31 -16.69 -7.32
CA PHE A 16 -5.22 -15.83 -6.88
C PHE A 16 -5.58 -15.17 -5.55
N ALA A 17 -4.71 -15.33 -4.55
CA ALA A 17 -4.90 -14.81 -3.21
C ALA A 17 -3.61 -14.17 -2.69
N ALA A 18 -3.74 -13.08 -1.90
CA ALA A 18 -2.60 -12.50 -1.23
C ALA A 18 -2.10 -13.40 -0.10
N TYR A 19 -0.79 -13.60 -0.01
CA TYR A 19 -0.20 -14.23 1.16
C TYR A 19 0.05 -13.20 2.26
N VAL A 20 -0.52 -13.46 3.43
CA VAL A 20 -0.38 -12.59 4.61
C VAL A 20 0.05 -13.44 5.81
N GLY A 21 1.12 -13.05 6.46
CA GLY A 21 1.60 -13.68 7.68
C GLY A 21 2.98 -14.33 7.57
N PRO A 22 3.54 -14.82 8.69
CA PRO A 22 4.87 -15.39 8.73
C PRO A 22 4.89 -16.92 8.66
N SER A 23 3.74 -17.62 8.73
CA SER A 23 3.68 -19.08 8.97
C SER A 23 4.37 -19.92 7.90
N MET A 24 4.41 -19.45 6.65
CA MET A 24 5.03 -20.15 5.52
C MET A 24 6.41 -19.62 5.14
N ASN A 25 7.00 -18.70 5.90
CA ASN A 25 8.38 -18.28 5.66
C ASN A 25 9.35 -19.47 5.82
N PRO A 26 10.36 -19.61 4.96
CA PRO A 26 10.73 -18.75 3.83
C PRO A 26 10.08 -19.15 2.49
N THR A 27 9.20 -20.18 2.47
CA THR A 27 8.56 -20.69 1.25
C THR A 27 7.67 -19.64 0.59
N LEU A 28 6.88 -18.91 1.38
CA LEU A 28 6.11 -17.75 0.95
C LEU A 28 6.50 -16.54 1.80
N ARG A 29 6.60 -15.39 1.17
CA ARG A 29 6.96 -14.13 1.83
C ARG A 29 5.94 -13.05 1.52
N GLU A 30 5.57 -12.30 2.53
CA GLU A 30 4.69 -11.13 2.37
C GLU A 30 5.43 -9.97 1.67
N PRO A 31 4.81 -9.28 0.68
CA PRO A 31 3.51 -9.54 0.06
C PRO A 31 3.67 -10.32 -1.26
N GLU A 32 3.47 -11.62 -1.26
CA GLU A 32 3.39 -12.43 -2.49
C GLU A 32 1.92 -12.73 -2.82
N VAL A 33 1.60 -12.83 -4.11
CA VAL A 33 0.31 -13.33 -4.58
C VAL A 33 0.45 -14.80 -4.92
N MET A 34 -0.36 -15.64 -4.29
CA MET A 34 -0.39 -17.08 -4.50
C MET A 34 -1.26 -17.43 -5.70
N GLU A 35 -0.77 -18.35 -6.52
CA GLU A 35 -1.51 -19.00 -7.58
C GLU A 35 -1.94 -20.39 -7.08
N ILE A 36 -3.24 -20.60 -6.99
CA ILE A 36 -3.86 -21.76 -6.34
C ILE A 36 -4.64 -22.53 -7.40
N MET A 37 -4.30 -23.79 -7.57
CA MET A 37 -4.95 -24.69 -8.52
C MET A 37 -5.81 -25.70 -7.75
N PRO A 38 -7.12 -25.79 -8.04
CA PRO A 38 -7.98 -26.82 -7.45
C PRO A 38 -7.41 -28.22 -7.75
N TYR A 39 -7.57 -29.14 -6.79
CA TYR A 39 -7.08 -30.50 -6.99
C TYR A 39 -7.85 -31.25 -8.08
N GLY A 40 -9.16 -31.05 -8.19
CA GLY A 40 -10.02 -31.89 -9.03
C GLY A 40 -9.85 -33.36 -8.64
N ASN A 41 -9.53 -34.22 -9.63
CA ASN A 41 -9.29 -35.64 -9.41
C ASN A 41 -7.82 -35.97 -9.06
N ARG A 42 -6.96 -34.97 -8.90
CA ARG A 42 -5.54 -35.21 -8.59
C ARG A 42 -5.39 -35.62 -7.12
N PRO A 43 -4.56 -36.64 -6.81
CA PRO A 43 -4.31 -37.03 -5.42
C PRO A 43 -3.49 -35.94 -4.72
N MET A 44 -3.81 -35.72 -3.46
CA MET A 44 -3.05 -34.84 -2.57
C MET A 44 -1.88 -35.62 -1.97
N HIS A 45 -0.70 -35.00 -1.93
CA HIS A 45 0.50 -35.63 -1.43
C HIS A 45 1.10 -34.86 -0.26
N ALA A 46 1.72 -35.59 0.64
CA ALA A 46 2.56 -34.98 1.66
C ALA A 46 3.68 -34.16 1.01
N GLY A 47 3.85 -32.92 1.44
CA GLY A 47 4.75 -31.93 0.84
C GLY A 47 4.06 -30.89 -0.02
N ASP A 48 2.81 -31.08 -0.40
CA ASP A 48 2.02 -30.06 -1.10
C ASP A 48 1.75 -28.85 -0.18
N VAL A 49 1.70 -27.66 -0.76
CA VAL A 49 1.25 -26.47 -0.06
C VAL A 49 -0.22 -26.26 -0.38
N VAL A 50 -1.07 -26.28 0.62
CA VAL A 50 -2.53 -26.22 0.45
C VAL A 50 -3.11 -24.92 0.98
N PHE A 51 -4.10 -24.41 0.24
CA PHE A 51 -4.95 -23.29 0.63
C PHE A 51 -6.29 -23.88 1.08
N PHE A 52 -6.67 -23.63 2.33
CA PHE A 52 -7.81 -24.28 2.94
C PHE A 52 -8.51 -23.40 3.97
N LEU A 53 -9.74 -23.77 4.32
CA LEU A 53 -10.49 -23.19 5.43
C LEU A 53 -10.37 -24.11 6.65
N PRO A 54 -9.80 -23.65 7.78
CA PRO A 54 -9.73 -24.44 9.00
C PRO A 54 -11.11 -24.84 9.51
N PRO A 55 -11.27 -26.02 10.13
CA PRO A 55 -12.53 -26.40 10.79
C PRO A 55 -12.95 -25.34 11.81
N GLY A 56 -14.19 -24.83 11.68
CA GLY A 56 -14.71 -23.75 12.54
C GLY A 56 -14.08 -22.36 12.34
N GLY A 57 -13.17 -22.20 11.38
CA GLY A 57 -12.53 -20.93 11.08
C GLY A 57 -13.20 -20.19 9.91
N ASN A 58 -13.13 -18.85 9.93
CA ASN A 58 -13.70 -17.98 8.88
C ASN A 58 -12.65 -17.41 7.94
N GLN A 59 -11.37 -17.68 8.18
CA GLN A 59 -10.28 -17.15 7.38
C GLN A 59 -9.48 -18.29 6.74
N PRO A 60 -9.16 -18.19 5.44
CA PRO A 60 -8.36 -19.19 4.77
C PRO A 60 -6.91 -19.17 5.30
N VAL A 61 -6.33 -20.35 5.35
CA VAL A 61 -4.97 -20.61 5.81
C VAL A 61 -4.18 -21.30 4.70
N VAL A 62 -2.87 -21.07 4.67
CA VAL A 62 -1.94 -21.74 3.77
C VAL A 62 -0.89 -22.44 4.58
N HIS A 63 -0.87 -23.77 4.52
CA HIS A 63 0.15 -24.59 5.18
C HIS A 63 0.57 -25.74 4.28
N ARG A 64 1.63 -26.43 4.69
CA ARG A 64 2.13 -27.61 3.98
C ARG A 64 1.52 -28.89 4.55
N VAL A 65 1.13 -29.80 3.66
CA VAL A 65 0.67 -31.14 4.01
C VAL A 65 1.84 -31.95 4.59
N VAL A 66 1.68 -32.42 5.82
CA VAL A 66 2.64 -33.29 6.50
C VAL A 66 2.30 -34.75 6.24
N ARG A 67 1.03 -35.11 6.41
CA ARG A 67 0.51 -36.48 6.20
C ARG A 67 -0.90 -36.43 5.63
N VAL A 68 -1.22 -37.42 4.80
CA VAL A 68 -2.58 -37.70 4.35
C VAL A 68 -2.97 -39.05 4.90
N THR A 69 -4.08 -39.14 5.61
CA THR A 69 -4.63 -40.35 6.23
C THR A 69 -6.12 -40.49 5.92
N PRO A 70 -6.72 -41.67 6.07
CA PRO A 70 -8.17 -41.81 5.91
C PRO A 70 -8.99 -40.94 6.88
N ALA A 71 -8.41 -40.60 8.05
CA ALA A 71 -9.06 -39.74 9.05
C ALA A 71 -8.96 -38.24 8.74
N GLY A 72 -8.14 -37.83 7.75
CA GLY A 72 -7.92 -36.45 7.36
C GLY A 72 -6.46 -36.10 7.09
N ILE A 73 -6.21 -34.81 6.86
CA ILE A 73 -4.93 -34.27 6.43
C ILE A 73 -4.31 -33.53 7.61
N SER A 74 -3.07 -33.88 7.98
CA SER A 74 -2.27 -33.08 8.92
C SER A 74 -1.48 -32.04 8.14
N THR A 75 -1.57 -30.79 8.58
CA THR A 75 -0.89 -29.63 7.97
C THR A 75 0.01 -28.92 8.97
N ARG A 76 0.96 -28.12 8.43
CA ARG A 76 1.85 -27.28 9.23
C ARG A 76 2.43 -26.14 8.40
N GLY A 77 2.51 -24.95 8.98
CA GLY A 77 3.29 -23.86 8.40
C GLY A 77 4.78 -24.16 8.39
N ASP A 78 5.48 -23.82 7.31
CA ASP A 78 6.93 -24.10 7.18
C ASP A 78 7.77 -23.41 8.26
N ASN A 79 7.28 -22.30 8.82
CA ASN A 79 7.89 -21.57 9.94
C ASN A 79 7.38 -22.03 11.33
N ASN A 80 6.40 -22.92 11.37
CA ASN A 80 5.81 -23.37 12.63
C ASN A 80 6.55 -24.58 13.19
N ALA A 81 6.73 -24.60 14.52
CA ALA A 81 7.40 -25.72 15.20
C ALA A 81 6.51 -26.96 15.27
N ARG A 82 5.20 -26.78 15.43
CA ARG A 82 4.20 -27.85 15.62
C ARG A 82 3.27 -27.96 14.44
N GLU A 83 2.70 -29.14 14.24
CA GLU A 83 1.58 -29.37 13.33
C GLU A 83 0.34 -28.63 13.85
N ASP A 84 -0.59 -28.37 12.94
CA ASP A 84 -1.86 -27.75 13.29
C ASP A 84 -2.64 -28.69 14.23
N ALA A 85 -3.35 -28.12 15.20
CA ALA A 85 -4.02 -28.88 16.26
C ALA A 85 -5.27 -29.66 15.79
N PHE A 86 -5.62 -29.54 14.51
CA PHE A 86 -6.77 -30.20 13.89
C PHE A 86 -6.34 -31.08 12.72
N LEU A 87 -7.16 -32.07 12.40
CA LEU A 87 -7.10 -32.76 11.12
C LEU A 87 -8.01 -32.04 10.13
N LEU A 88 -7.47 -31.71 8.98
CA LEU A 88 -8.18 -30.99 7.93
C LEU A 88 -8.96 -31.99 7.07
N PRO A 89 -10.30 -31.88 6.98
CA PRO A 89 -11.10 -32.65 6.04
C PRO A 89 -10.73 -32.29 4.59
N PRO A 90 -10.67 -33.25 3.66
CA PRO A 90 -10.33 -32.98 2.25
C PRO A 90 -11.22 -31.93 1.59
N GLU A 91 -12.50 -31.90 1.93
CA GLU A 91 -13.49 -30.94 1.43
C GLU A 91 -13.22 -29.48 1.81
N ASN A 92 -12.47 -29.25 2.87
CA ASN A 92 -12.06 -27.91 3.30
C ASN A 92 -10.87 -27.37 2.49
N VAL A 93 -10.21 -28.21 1.69
CA VAL A 93 -9.09 -27.81 0.85
C VAL A 93 -9.61 -27.21 -0.45
N GLN A 94 -9.35 -25.93 -0.66
CA GLN A 94 -9.77 -25.22 -1.86
C GLN A 94 -8.81 -25.46 -3.04
N GLY A 95 -7.52 -25.74 -2.78
CA GLY A 95 -6.57 -26.05 -3.82
C GLY A 95 -5.11 -26.10 -3.36
N GLN A 96 -4.24 -26.46 -4.29
CA GLN A 96 -2.79 -26.48 -4.14
C GLN A 96 -2.19 -25.14 -4.56
N VAL A 97 -1.33 -24.55 -3.74
CA VAL A 97 -0.51 -23.39 -4.12
C VAL A 97 0.62 -23.87 -5.01
N VAL A 98 0.51 -23.58 -6.30
CA VAL A 98 1.45 -24.06 -7.34
C VAL A 98 2.54 -23.06 -7.67
N ALA A 99 2.29 -21.79 -7.44
CA ALA A 99 3.26 -20.72 -7.65
C ALA A 99 2.99 -19.53 -6.72
N ALA A 100 4.00 -18.67 -6.59
CA ALA A 100 3.91 -17.36 -5.94
C ALA A 100 4.45 -16.28 -6.89
N TRP A 101 3.79 -15.14 -6.91
CA TRP A 101 4.13 -13.98 -7.71
C TRP A 101 4.68 -12.86 -6.83
N ARG A 102 5.78 -12.28 -7.25
CA ARG A 102 6.34 -11.06 -6.68
C ARG A 102 6.58 -10.07 -7.81
N GLY A 103 5.65 -9.15 -8.00
CA GLY A 103 5.60 -8.33 -9.20
C GLY A 103 5.43 -9.22 -10.44
N GLN A 104 6.24 -9.02 -11.46
CA GLN A 104 6.19 -9.83 -12.70
C GLN A 104 6.89 -11.20 -12.59
N ARG A 105 7.54 -11.50 -11.46
CA ARG A 105 8.29 -12.75 -11.30
C ARG A 105 7.39 -13.84 -10.71
N ARG A 106 7.11 -14.86 -11.53
CA ARG A 106 6.44 -16.09 -11.12
C ARG A 106 7.45 -17.12 -10.64
N ARG A 107 7.28 -17.62 -9.44
CA ARG A 107 8.11 -18.65 -8.84
C ARG A 107 7.25 -19.89 -8.55
N ARG A 108 7.56 -21.02 -9.18
CA ARG A 108 6.89 -22.30 -8.90
C ARG A 108 7.18 -22.76 -7.48
N LEU A 109 6.18 -23.31 -6.81
CA LEU A 109 6.33 -23.94 -5.50
C LEU A 109 6.46 -25.45 -5.66
N ALA A 110 7.43 -26.02 -4.94
CA ALA A 110 7.62 -27.47 -4.93
C ALA A 110 6.57 -28.14 -4.03
N GLY A 111 5.83 -29.09 -4.57
CA GLY A 111 4.95 -30.01 -3.86
C GLY A 111 5.52 -31.44 -3.80
N GLY A 112 4.78 -32.37 -3.19
CA GLY A 112 5.14 -33.78 -3.11
C GLY A 112 6.53 -34.03 -2.49
N LEU A 113 7.29 -34.97 -3.05
CA LEU A 113 8.63 -35.34 -2.56
C LEU A 113 9.59 -34.14 -2.54
N ARG A 114 9.60 -33.31 -3.59
CA ARG A 114 10.45 -32.11 -3.64
C ARG A 114 10.06 -31.11 -2.55
N GLY A 115 8.77 -30.93 -2.30
CA GLY A 115 8.27 -30.08 -1.23
C GLY A 115 8.69 -30.59 0.16
N ARG A 116 8.68 -31.89 0.39
CA ARG A 116 9.19 -32.52 1.63
C ARG A 116 10.68 -32.25 1.85
N LEU A 117 11.50 -32.41 0.81
CA LEU A 117 12.94 -32.14 0.90
C LEU A 117 13.24 -30.67 1.19
N THR A 118 12.54 -29.75 0.50
CA THR A 118 12.66 -28.30 0.74
C THR A 118 12.28 -27.95 2.17
N ASN A 119 11.18 -28.51 2.69
CA ASN A 119 10.77 -28.29 4.09
C ASN A 119 11.79 -28.84 5.10
N ARG A 120 12.36 -30.05 4.84
CA ARG A 120 13.44 -30.59 5.68
C ARG A 120 14.66 -29.68 5.72
N TRP A 121 15.07 -29.13 4.58
CA TRP A 121 16.17 -28.18 4.48
C TRP A 121 15.91 -26.90 5.31
N PHE A 122 14.74 -26.28 5.16
CA PHE A 122 14.39 -25.09 5.95
C PHE A 122 14.31 -25.38 7.45
N ARG A 123 13.83 -26.55 7.84
CA ARG A 123 13.85 -26.98 9.25
C ARG A 123 15.27 -27.15 9.78
N TRP A 124 16.15 -27.69 9.00
CA TRP A 124 17.56 -27.85 9.36
C TRP A 124 18.22 -26.48 9.58
N GLN A 125 18.02 -25.55 8.68
CA GLN A 125 18.46 -24.17 8.85
C GLN A 125 17.85 -23.54 10.11
N GLY A 126 16.55 -23.68 10.36
CA GLY A 126 15.89 -23.17 11.56
C GLY A 126 16.35 -23.84 12.87
N LEU A 127 16.82 -25.07 12.83
CA LEU A 127 17.44 -25.74 13.99
C LEU A 127 18.83 -25.18 14.27
N LEU A 128 19.63 -24.92 13.24
CA LEU A 128 20.94 -24.26 13.37
C LEU A 128 20.80 -22.84 13.94
N ASP A 129 19.84 -22.06 13.44
CA ASP A 129 19.55 -20.72 13.98
C ASP A 129 19.08 -20.77 15.43
N ARG A 130 18.26 -21.75 15.81
CA ARG A 130 17.82 -21.95 17.20
C ARG A 130 18.92 -22.49 18.10
N GLY A 131 19.79 -23.33 17.58
CA GLY A 131 20.95 -23.86 18.31
C GLY A 131 21.99 -22.77 18.59
N ALA A 132 22.20 -21.81 17.67
CA ALA A 132 23.06 -20.66 17.89
C ALA A 132 22.42 -19.58 18.79
N SER A 133 21.09 -19.50 18.83
CA SER A 133 20.33 -18.50 19.58
C SER A 133 20.63 -18.50 21.09
N PRO A 134 20.69 -19.63 21.82
CA PRO A 134 20.99 -19.66 23.26
C PRO A 134 22.34 -19.08 23.62
N PHE A 135 23.33 -19.24 22.75
CA PHE A 135 24.67 -18.70 22.95
C PHE A 135 24.77 -17.21 22.62
N LEU A 136 24.06 -16.76 21.60
CA LEU A 136 24.02 -15.36 21.18
C LEU A 136 23.03 -14.52 21.99
N HIS A 137 21.99 -15.14 22.57
CA HIS A 137 20.92 -14.42 23.28
C HIS A 137 21.36 -13.72 24.56
N PRO A 138 22.18 -14.31 25.45
CA PRO A 138 22.70 -13.61 26.63
C PRO A 138 23.59 -12.43 26.26
N ILE A 139 24.47 -12.60 25.25
CA ILE A 139 25.34 -11.54 24.72
C ILE A 139 24.47 -10.42 24.13
N TYR A 140 23.47 -10.78 23.32
CA TYR A 140 22.52 -9.83 22.76
C TYR A 140 21.72 -9.10 23.85
N GLN A 141 21.24 -9.79 24.88
CA GLN A 141 20.52 -9.17 25.99
C GLN A 141 21.39 -8.19 26.76
N THR A 142 22.61 -8.58 27.09
CA THR A 142 23.55 -7.71 27.81
C THR A 142 23.89 -6.46 27.03
N LEU A 143 24.12 -6.59 25.72
CA LEU A 143 24.38 -5.47 24.82
C LEU A 143 23.13 -4.60 24.56
N SER A 144 21.94 -5.22 24.54
CA SER A 144 20.69 -4.51 24.28
C SER A 144 20.17 -3.70 25.48
N LEU A 145 20.43 -4.15 26.71
CA LEU A 145 20.01 -3.45 27.93
C LEU A 145 20.65 -2.07 28.09
N ARG A 146 21.80 -1.85 27.49
CA ARG A 146 22.59 -0.61 27.64
C ARG A 146 22.67 0.23 26.35
N GLY A 147 22.05 -0.22 25.24
CA GLY A 147 22.12 0.48 23.97
C GLY A 147 23.56 0.77 23.48
N TRP A 148 24.48 -0.16 23.74
CA TRP A 148 25.93 0.04 23.56
C TRP A 148 26.32 0.45 22.14
N CYS A 149 25.52 0.09 21.15
CA CYS A 149 25.75 0.48 19.77
C CYS A 149 25.18 1.88 19.42
N ALA A 150 24.47 2.53 20.34
CA ALA A 150 23.87 3.86 20.06
C ALA A 150 24.93 4.94 19.79
N TRP A 151 26.10 4.85 20.41
CA TRP A 151 27.21 5.78 20.22
C TRP A 151 27.92 5.62 18.87
N LEU A 152 27.79 4.43 18.24
CA LEU A 152 28.37 4.17 16.91
C LEU A 152 27.56 4.85 15.79
N LEU A 153 26.32 5.29 16.08
CA LEU A 153 25.47 5.93 15.10
C LEU A 153 25.80 7.42 14.99
N PRO A 154 26.01 7.94 13.78
CA PRO A 154 26.04 9.39 13.54
C PRO A 154 24.78 10.06 14.11
N ALA A 155 24.88 11.32 14.51
CA ALA A 155 23.79 12.05 15.16
C ALA A 155 22.47 12.02 14.36
N ALA A 156 22.55 12.06 13.02
CA ALA A 156 21.42 11.97 12.10
C ALA A 156 20.70 10.60 12.13
N PHE A 157 21.36 9.54 12.60
CA PHE A 157 20.82 8.17 12.69
C PHE A 157 20.55 7.73 14.13
N ARG A 158 20.57 8.64 15.10
CA ARG A 158 20.22 8.28 16.48
C ARG A 158 18.71 8.06 16.62
N PRO A 159 18.29 7.08 17.46
CA PRO A 159 16.88 6.88 17.74
C PRO A 159 16.23 8.15 18.32
N ARG A 160 15.08 8.54 17.80
CA ARG A 160 14.31 9.71 18.25
C ARG A 160 12.91 9.29 18.66
N VAL A 161 12.41 9.88 19.73
CA VAL A 161 11.03 9.69 20.17
C VAL A 161 10.17 10.78 19.56
N VAL A 162 9.09 10.36 18.93
CA VAL A 162 8.09 11.26 18.30
C VAL A 162 6.73 10.95 18.90
N VAL A 163 5.94 11.98 19.17
CA VAL A 163 4.54 11.84 19.56
C VAL A 163 3.72 11.73 18.27
N PHE A 164 3.01 10.62 18.11
CA PHE A 164 2.14 10.38 16.97
C PHE A 164 0.68 10.46 17.43
N HIS A 165 -0.11 11.32 16.79
CA HIS A 165 -1.53 11.47 17.08
C HIS A 165 -2.34 10.61 16.12
N ALA A 166 -2.86 9.47 16.55
CA ALA A 166 -3.70 8.60 15.74
C ALA A 166 -5.01 8.26 16.46
N GLN A 167 -6.12 8.35 15.74
CA GLN A 167 -7.46 7.99 16.24
C GLN A 167 -7.83 8.65 17.57
N GLY A 168 -7.50 9.93 17.75
CA GLY A 168 -7.79 10.67 18.98
C GLY A 168 -6.94 10.28 20.19
N ARG A 169 -5.85 9.54 20.01
CA ARG A 169 -4.91 9.15 21.08
C ARG A 169 -3.48 9.49 20.69
N ASP A 170 -2.76 10.08 21.62
CA ASP A 170 -1.33 10.32 21.49
C ASP A 170 -0.57 9.03 21.70
N GLN A 171 0.30 8.68 20.76
CA GLN A 171 1.13 7.49 20.85
C GLN A 171 2.61 7.86 20.69
N LEU A 172 3.44 7.45 21.65
CA LEU A 172 4.88 7.63 21.53
C LEU A 172 5.47 6.59 20.58
N GLN A 173 6.20 7.05 19.58
CA GLN A 173 6.89 6.21 18.60
C GLN A 173 8.39 6.46 18.66
N LEU A 174 9.18 5.41 18.40
CA LEU A 174 10.62 5.48 18.33
C LEU A 174 11.08 5.25 16.90
N LEU A 175 11.76 6.23 16.35
CA LEU A 175 12.25 6.22 14.97
C LEU A 175 13.78 6.11 14.94
N LEU A 176 14.31 5.35 13.98
CA LEU A 176 15.72 5.33 13.61
C LEU A 176 15.84 5.85 12.17
N GLY A 177 16.29 7.08 12.00
CA GLY A 177 16.12 7.78 10.75
C GLY A 177 14.63 7.89 10.38
N ARG A 178 14.23 7.27 9.26
CA ARG A 178 12.83 7.20 8.80
C ARG A 178 12.11 5.91 9.20
N ARG A 179 12.78 4.99 9.88
CA ARG A 179 12.22 3.67 10.19
C ARG A 179 11.63 3.66 11.58
N LEU A 180 10.35 3.31 11.68
CA LEU A 180 9.71 3.02 12.95
C LEU A 180 10.32 1.74 13.54
N ILE A 181 10.98 1.87 14.69
CA ILE A 181 11.67 0.77 15.38
C ILE A 181 11.03 0.40 16.70
N GLY A 182 10.15 1.25 17.25
CA GLY A 182 9.48 0.97 18.50
C GLY A 182 8.28 1.88 18.75
N ARG A 183 7.45 1.46 19.69
CA ARG A 183 6.22 2.17 20.12
C ARG A 183 6.04 1.97 21.62
N TYR A 184 5.50 2.96 22.29
CA TYR A 184 5.11 2.85 23.68
C TYR A 184 3.76 2.14 23.78
N ASP A 185 3.69 1.07 24.57
CA ASP A 185 2.46 0.34 24.85
C ASP A 185 1.80 0.92 26.11
N ASP A 186 0.75 1.71 25.92
CA ASP A 186 0.03 2.39 27.01
C ASP A 186 -0.59 1.41 28.01
N ASN A 187 -0.98 0.20 27.56
CA ASN A 187 -1.59 -0.82 28.44
C ASN A 187 -0.55 -1.50 29.33
N ARG A 188 0.67 -1.67 28.84
CA ARG A 188 1.78 -2.31 29.55
C ARG A 188 2.75 -1.29 30.17
N GLN A 189 2.58 -0.03 29.88
CA GLN A 189 3.47 1.06 30.32
C GLN A 189 4.95 0.82 29.95
N GLN A 190 5.20 0.23 28.79
CA GLN A 190 6.53 -0.16 28.35
C GLN A 190 6.75 0.12 26.86
N TRP A 191 8.00 0.40 26.50
CA TRP A 191 8.43 0.49 25.12
C TRP A 191 8.54 -0.89 24.48
N ARG A 192 7.87 -1.06 23.33
CA ARG A 192 8.07 -2.22 22.45
C ARG A 192 8.99 -1.82 21.31
N VAL A 193 10.25 -2.23 21.40
CA VAL A 193 11.26 -1.98 20.34
C VAL A 193 11.41 -3.26 19.50
N GLN A 194 11.49 -3.11 18.18
CA GLN A 194 11.68 -4.23 17.25
C GLN A 194 13.12 -4.77 17.32
N ARG A 195 13.29 -6.09 17.31
CA ARG A 195 14.62 -6.70 17.13
C ARG A 195 15.13 -6.49 15.69
N PRO A 196 16.39 -6.17 15.43
CA PRO A 196 17.55 -6.09 16.37
C PRO A 196 17.79 -4.69 16.96
N PHE A 197 16.86 -3.73 16.81
CA PHE A 197 17.07 -2.31 17.14
C PHE A 197 17.26 -2.02 18.64
N HIS A 198 16.96 -2.98 19.52
CA HIS A 198 17.29 -2.87 20.95
C HIS A 198 18.76 -2.56 21.22
N LEU A 199 19.69 -2.96 20.32
CA LEU A 199 21.12 -2.68 20.46
C LEU A 199 21.45 -1.19 20.34
N PHE A 200 20.60 -0.42 19.71
CA PHE A 200 20.79 1.01 19.40
C PHE A 200 19.95 1.93 20.28
N VAL A 201 19.19 1.37 21.24
CA VAL A 201 18.24 2.11 22.07
C VAL A 201 18.52 1.86 23.54
N ASP A 202 18.84 2.91 24.29
CA ASP A 202 18.81 2.82 25.74
C ASP A 202 17.38 2.97 26.24
N GLY A 203 16.76 1.84 26.58
CA GLY A 203 15.36 1.79 27.02
C GLY A 203 15.11 2.58 28.32
N ARG A 204 16.14 2.88 29.11
CA ARG A 204 16.04 3.67 30.36
C ARG A 204 15.98 5.17 30.12
N ALA A 205 16.53 5.60 28.98
CA ALA A 205 16.54 7.02 28.57
C ALA A 205 15.28 7.41 27.80
N LEU A 206 14.38 6.45 27.48
CA LEU A 206 13.17 6.74 26.74
C LEU A 206 12.09 7.37 27.64
N PRO A 207 11.42 8.44 27.17
CA PRO A 207 10.40 9.12 27.95
C PRO A 207 9.19 8.21 28.23
N THR A 208 8.60 8.37 29.41
CA THR A 208 7.37 7.69 29.81
C THR A 208 6.14 8.53 29.46
N LYS A 209 4.93 7.96 29.64
CA LYS A 209 3.68 8.72 29.48
C LYS A 209 3.60 9.94 30.41
N GLN A 210 4.13 9.83 31.64
CA GLN A 210 4.14 10.93 32.59
C GLN A 210 5.02 12.10 32.14
N ASP A 211 6.15 11.80 31.48
CA ASP A 211 7.03 12.83 30.92
C ASP A 211 6.34 13.56 29.76
N ARG A 212 5.60 12.82 28.94
CA ARG A 212 4.77 13.37 27.86
C ARG A 212 3.71 14.33 28.40
N ASP A 213 2.96 13.91 29.41
CA ASP A 213 1.87 14.71 29.98
C ASP A 213 2.39 16.00 30.64
N ARG A 214 3.65 16.03 31.09
CA ARG A 214 4.34 17.25 31.52
C ARG A 214 4.69 18.17 30.34
N VAL A 215 5.13 17.63 29.22
CA VAL A 215 5.45 18.42 28.01
C VAL A 215 4.16 18.94 27.37
N ASN A 216 3.13 18.13 27.25
CA ASN A 216 1.85 18.51 26.67
C ASN A 216 1.13 19.57 27.50
N ARG A 217 1.22 19.56 28.84
CA ARG A 217 0.66 20.64 29.68
C ARG A 217 1.34 21.99 29.43
N LYS A 218 2.61 22.03 29.06
CA LYS A 218 3.29 23.26 28.65
C LYS A 218 2.85 23.76 27.27
N VAL A 219 2.59 22.86 26.34
CA VAL A 219 2.16 23.18 24.97
C VAL A 219 0.65 23.50 24.89
N SER A 220 -0.18 22.87 25.74
CA SER A 220 -1.63 23.11 25.78
C SER A 220 -2.02 24.41 26.50
N ALA A 221 -1.08 25.08 27.16
CA ALA A 221 -1.31 26.41 27.75
C ALA A 221 -1.36 27.55 26.71
N GLU A 222 -0.84 27.33 25.50
CA GLU A 222 -1.09 28.18 24.35
C GLU A 222 -2.44 27.77 23.73
N LYS A 223 -3.45 28.62 23.88
CA LYS A 223 -4.78 28.47 23.29
C LYS A 223 -4.63 28.12 21.80
N GLN A 224 -4.83 26.86 21.43
CA GLN A 224 -4.99 26.50 20.02
C GLN A 224 -6.27 27.19 19.52
N PRO A 225 -6.20 28.06 18.49
CA PRO A 225 -7.38 28.61 17.86
C PRO A 225 -8.27 27.47 17.35
N SER A 226 -9.58 27.66 17.38
CA SER A 226 -10.50 26.63 16.90
C SER A 226 -10.20 26.28 15.43
N LEU A 227 -10.41 25.04 15.02
CA LEU A 227 -10.19 24.59 13.64
C LEU A 227 -10.94 25.50 12.64
N ASP A 228 -12.15 25.94 12.99
CA ASP A 228 -12.95 26.85 12.18
C ASP A 228 -12.30 28.23 12.04
N HIS A 229 -11.65 28.76 13.08
CA HIS A 229 -10.95 30.03 13.02
C HIS A 229 -9.68 29.94 12.15
N LEU A 230 -8.94 28.84 12.22
CA LEU A 230 -7.77 28.59 11.37
C LEU A 230 -8.15 28.40 9.88
N LEU A 231 -9.32 27.82 9.65
CA LEU A 231 -9.86 27.62 8.31
C LEU A 231 -10.52 28.91 7.76
N THR A 232 -10.76 29.95 8.56
CA THR A 232 -11.33 31.22 8.11
C THR A 232 -10.29 32.25 7.65
N GLN A 233 -9.02 32.10 8.01
CA GLN A 233 -7.95 33.07 7.74
C GLN A 233 -6.93 32.56 6.72
N GLY A 234 -7.32 32.17 5.51
CA GLY A 234 -6.32 31.77 4.50
C GLY A 234 -6.94 31.36 3.17
N MET A 235 -6.09 31.28 2.15
CA MET A 235 -6.47 30.73 0.86
C MET A 235 -6.77 29.23 1.01
N ARG A 236 -7.92 28.80 0.53
CA ARG A 236 -8.37 27.41 0.55
C ARG A 236 -8.45 26.86 -0.85
N HIS A 237 -8.14 25.60 -0.97
CA HIS A 237 -8.29 24.89 -2.23
C HIS A 237 -9.25 23.72 -2.06
N ALA A 238 -10.04 23.43 -3.07
CA ALA A 238 -10.97 22.32 -3.08
C ALA A 238 -10.53 21.24 -4.05
N LEU A 239 -10.61 19.98 -3.59
CA LEU A 239 -10.47 18.80 -4.44
C LEU A 239 -11.78 18.00 -4.37
N VAL A 240 -12.31 17.66 -5.55
CA VAL A 240 -13.48 16.78 -5.69
C VAL A 240 -13.09 15.58 -6.51
N LEU A 241 -13.31 14.38 -5.97
CA LEU A 241 -13.08 13.13 -6.70
C LEU A 241 -14.40 12.49 -7.11
N ALA A 242 -14.35 11.65 -8.14
CA ALA A 242 -15.54 11.02 -8.72
C ALA A 242 -16.20 9.97 -7.80
N ASP A 243 -15.54 9.57 -6.70
CA ASP A 243 -16.14 8.76 -5.64
C ASP A 243 -17.06 9.57 -4.70
N GLY A 244 -17.24 10.86 -4.98
CA GLY A 244 -18.02 11.79 -4.20
C GLY A 244 -17.27 12.38 -3.01
N SER A 245 -16.00 12.04 -2.80
CA SER A 245 -15.19 12.67 -1.76
C SER A 245 -14.86 14.12 -2.13
N ARG A 246 -14.99 15.00 -1.14
CA ARG A 246 -14.70 16.43 -1.26
C ARG A 246 -13.73 16.81 -0.17
N TRP A 247 -12.72 17.59 -0.52
CA TRP A 247 -11.69 18.04 0.38
C TRP A 247 -11.58 19.55 0.37
N GLU A 248 -11.44 20.13 1.56
CA GLU A 248 -10.99 21.51 1.78
C GLU A 248 -9.57 21.43 2.33
N ILE A 249 -8.63 22.13 1.69
CA ILE A 249 -7.21 22.06 1.99
C ILE A 249 -6.72 23.44 2.37
N ALA A 250 -6.07 23.57 3.52
CA ALA A 250 -5.51 24.83 4.00
C ALA A 250 -4.14 24.62 4.67
N GLY A 251 -3.26 25.60 4.56
CA GLY A 251 -2.03 25.72 5.34
C GLY A 251 -2.28 26.45 6.65
N ARG A 252 -1.68 26.00 7.76
CA ARG A 252 -1.76 26.63 9.06
C ARG A 252 -0.81 27.81 9.23
N ASP A 253 0.34 27.73 8.58
CA ASP A 253 1.40 28.71 8.62
C ASP A 253 1.79 29.09 7.18
N GLU A 254 2.62 30.10 7.01
CA GLU A 254 3.00 30.66 5.71
C GLU A 254 3.74 29.62 4.84
N GLU A 255 4.64 28.81 5.44
CA GLU A 255 5.37 27.76 4.73
C GLU A 255 4.41 26.65 4.27
N ALA A 256 3.50 26.21 5.14
CA ALA A 256 2.47 25.24 4.79
C ALA A 256 1.52 25.78 3.71
N ALA A 257 1.14 27.06 3.77
CA ALA A 257 0.31 27.69 2.75
C ALA A 257 1.00 27.73 1.38
N ALA A 258 2.30 28.02 1.34
CA ALA A 258 3.10 27.96 0.13
C ALA A 258 3.14 26.55 -0.48
N ILE A 259 3.35 25.51 0.34
CA ILE A 259 3.33 24.11 -0.08
C ILE A 259 1.95 23.70 -0.61
N VAL A 260 0.88 24.11 0.07
CA VAL A 260 -0.51 23.84 -0.36
C VAL A 260 -0.81 24.52 -1.69
N SER A 261 -0.39 25.77 -1.88
CA SER A 261 -0.55 26.49 -3.15
C SER A 261 0.21 25.81 -4.29
N GLN A 262 1.42 25.32 -4.03
CA GLN A 262 2.18 24.55 -5.02
C GLN A 262 1.48 23.23 -5.37
N LEU A 263 0.93 22.52 -4.38
CA LEU A 263 0.11 21.34 -4.60
C LEU A 263 -1.11 21.65 -5.46
N ALA A 264 -1.82 22.73 -5.12
CA ALA A 264 -3.02 23.17 -5.83
C ALA A 264 -2.71 23.52 -7.29
N GLY A 265 -1.62 24.22 -7.56
CA GLY A 265 -1.17 24.50 -8.93
C GLY A 265 -0.85 23.22 -9.71
N ALA A 266 -0.12 22.26 -9.09
CA ALA A 266 0.21 20.99 -9.73
C ALA A 266 -1.03 20.12 -10.01
N MET A 267 -2.01 20.14 -9.14
CA MET A 267 -3.24 19.34 -9.25
C MET A 267 -4.40 20.09 -9.91
N GLN A 268 -4.19 21.33 -10.35
CA GLN A 268 -5.21 22.23 -10.92
C GLN A 268 -6.47 22.30 -10.03
N LEU A 269 -6.26 22.53 -8.72
CA LEU A 269 -7.36 22.65 -7.79
C LEU A 269 -8.00 24.03 -7.90
N ASN A 270 -9.31 24.08 -7.69
CA ASN A 270 -10.04 25.34 -7.69
C ASN A 270 -9.80 26.11 -6.40
N ASP A 271 -9.58 27.42 -6.54
CA ASP A 271 -9.62 28.32 -5.41
C ASP A 271 -11.06 28.41 -4.90
N THR A 272 -11.29 28.04 -3.67
CA THR A 272 -12.56 28.30 -3.02
C THR A 272 -12.51 29.70 -2.41
N ALA A 273 -12.81 30.71 -3.18
CA ALA A 273 -13.41 31.90 -2.62
C ALA A 273 -14.73 31.48 -1.95
N VAL A 274 -14.88 31.82 -0.68
CA VAL A 274 -16.04 31.47 0.13
C VAL A 274 -17.32 31.95 -0.57
N THR A 275 -17.89 31.10 -1.42
CA THR A 275 -19.28 31.25 -1.83
C THR A 275 -20.10 30.34 -0.93
N PRO A 276 -20.92 30.89 -0.04
CA PRO A 276 -21.85 30.11 0.78
C PRO A 276 -22.98 29.64 -0.13
N GLY A 277 -22.77 28.49 -0.78
CA GLY A 277 -23.82 27.75 -1.47
C GLY A 277 -24.16 26.49 -0.68
N PRO A 278 -25.40 25.99 -0.74
CA PRO A 278 -25.77 24.76 -0.03
C PRO A 278 -24.96 23.60 -0.59
N PHE A 279 -24.03 23.08 0.21
CA PHE A 279 -23.29 21.87 -0.12
C PHE A 279 -24.26 20.69 -0.20
N PRO A 280 -24.20 19.86 -1.27
CA PRO A 280 -24.96 18.63 -1.29
C PRO A 280 -24.49 17.72 -0.14
N ARG A 281 -25.42 17.04 0.48
CA ARG A 281 -25.35 16.18 1.66
C ARG A 281 -24.01 15.44 1.85
N GLY A 282 -23.29 15.81 2.91
CA GLY A 282 -22.06 15.16 3.40
C GLY A 282 -21.02 16.22 3.75
N ASN A 283 -20.54 16.23 5.01
CA ASN A 283 -19.47 17.16 5.41
C ASN A 283 -18.20 16.86 4.60
N PRO A 284 -17.52 17.87 4.02
CA PRO A 284 -16.25 17.68 3.31
C PRO A 284 -15.18 17.18 4.29
N TYR A 285 -14.20 16.47 3.75
CA TYR A 285 -12.95 16.24 4.47
C TYR A 285 -12.18 17.55 4.56
N ARG A 286 -11.61 17.83 5.72
CA ARG A 286 -10.77 19.01 5.93
C ARG A 286 -9.35 18.58 6.15
N LEU A 287 -8.43 19.03 5.31
CA LEU A 287 -6.99 18.78 5.44
C LEU A 287 -6.30 20.06 5.89
N LEU A 288 -5.81 20.05 7.11
CA LEU A 288 -4.99 21.12 7.66
C LEU A 288 -3.51 20.70 7.57
N VAL A 289 -2.74 21.48 6.83
CA VAL A 289 -1.30 21.26 6.66
C VAL A 289 -0.53 22.21 7.56
N GLN A 290 0.48 21.70 8.26
CA GLN A 290 1.41 22.49 9.06
C GLN A 290 2.84 22.00 8.83
N VAL A 291 3.81 22.90 8.96
CA VAL A 291 5.24 22.57 8.94
C VAL A 291 5.78 22.61 10.37
N ASP A 292 6.48 21.56 10.78
CA ASP A 292 7.13 21.51 12.09
C ASP A 292 8.64 21.31 11.89
N ALA A 293 9.40 22.35 12.24
CA ALA A 293 10.87 22.36 12.15
C ALA A 293 11.53 21.26 13.00
N HIS A 294 10.86 20.76 14.01
CA HIS A 294 11.37 19.73 14.93
C HIS A 294 10.88 18.32 14.56
N SER A 295 9.97 18.21 13.59
CA SER A 295 9.48 16.89 13.15
C SER A 295 10.51 16.24 12.21
N PRO A 296 11.17 15.15 12.61
CA PRO A 296 12.17 14.46 11.78
C PRO A 296 11.52 13.67 10.63
N VAL A 297 10.21 13.49 10.67
CA VAL A 297 9.43 12.73 9.69
C VAL A 297 8.12 13.48 9.49
N ALA A 298 7.77 13.74 8.24
CA ALA A 298 6.44 14.25 7.94
C ALA A 298 5.42 13.15 8.28
N ASP A 299 4.59 13.42 9.27
CA ASP A 299 3.46 12.58 9.64
C ASP A 299 2.25 13.06 8.86
N CYS A 300 2.01 12.43 7.71
CA CYS A 300 0.77 12.61 6.99
C CYS A 300 -0.29 11.70 7.61
N TYR A 301 -1.44 12.27 7.92
CA TYR A 301 -2.61 11.56 8.39
C TYR A 301 -2.75 11.44 9.91
N VAL A 302 -3.03 12.55 10.55
CA VAL A 302 -3.48 12.59 11.95
C VAL A 302 -4.96 12.99 11.95
N PRO A 303 -5.91 12.08 12.25
CA PRO A 303 -7.30 12.47 12.43
C PRO A 303 -7.41 13.48 13.57
N LEU A 304 -7.96 14.64 13.30
CA LEU A 304 -8.27 15.62 14.34
C LEU A 304 -9.55 15.15 15.05
N ALA A 305 -9.43 14.85 16.33
CA ALA A 305 -10.55 14.44 17.15
C ALA A 305 -11.43 15.66 17.46
N SER A 306 -12.47 15.85 16.67
CA SER A 306 -13.63 16.65 17.14
C SER A 306 -14.90 16.20 16.41
N GLY A 307 -15.78 15.53 17.13
CA GLY A 307 -17.20 15.35 16.76
C GLY A 307 -17.45 14.69 15.40
N SER A 308 -18.39 15.26 14.66
CA SER A 308 -18.84 14.77 13.34
C SER A 308 -17.92 15.14 12.18
N ASP A 309 -16.86 15.92 12.39
CA ASP A 309 -16.03 16.47 11.32
C ASP A 309 -14.89 15.52 10.91
N ARG A 310 -14.85 15.20 9.62
CA ARG A 310 -13.77 14.42 8.98
C ARG A 310 -12.54 15.30 8.75
N ALA A 311 -11.89 15.73 9.84
CA ALA A 311 -10.72 16.57 9.78
C ALA A 311 -9.44 15.75 9.91
N VAL A 312 -8.45 16.03 9.06
CA VAL A 312 -7.14 15.39 9.03
C VAL A 312 -6.07 16.48 9.13
N SER A 313 -5.11 16.30 10.03
CA SER A 313 -3.90 17.13 10.06
C SER A 313 -2.76 16.40 9.36
N CYS A 314 -1.99 17.12 8.57
CA CYS A 314 -0.75 16.63 7.97
C CYS A 314 0.41 17.50 8.44
N ILE A 315 1.34 16.89 9.19
CA ILE A 315 2.54 17.56 9.68
C ILE A 315 3.67 17.26 8.69
N LEU A 316 4.24 18.30 8.09
CA LEU A 316 5.34 18.21 7.13
C LEU A 316 6.65 18.59 7.78
N SER A 317 7.75 18.04 7.28
CA SER A 317 9.09 18.51 7.60
C SER A 317 9.41 19.77 6.77
N PRO A 318 10.25 20.69 7.28
CA PRO A 318 10.74 21.82 6.49
C PRO A 318 11.35 21.40 5.15
N SER A 319 11.26 22.27 4.16
CA SER A 319 11.67 22.00 2.77
C SER A 319 13.17 21.71 2.60
N ASP A 320 13.99 22.14 3.52
CA ASP A 320 15.45 21.95 3.55
C ASP A 320 15.88 20.60 4.14
N HIS A 321 14.94 19.85 4.76
CA HIS A 321 15.23 18.53 5.31
C HIS A 321 14.91 17.42 4.30
N TRP A 322 15.93 16.66 3.91
CA TRP A 322 15.90 15.37 3.18
C TRP A 322 14.81 15.20 2.10
N GLY A 323 15.17 15.51 0.89
CA GLY A 323 14.39 15.17 -0.31
C GLY A 323 13.66 16.36 -0.93
N GLY A 324 13.83 17.56 -0.41
CA GLY A 324 13.30 18.78 -0.99
C GLY A 324 11.76 18.90 -0.91
N PRO A 325 11.20 20.01 -1.40
CA PRO A 325 9.77 20.35 -1.27
C PRO A 325 8.83 19.33 -1.93
N HIS A 326 9.30 18.61 -2.97
CA HIS A 326 8.47 17.62 -3.68
C HIS A 326 8.10 16.39 -2.84
N VAL A 327 8.91 15.99 -1.85
CA VAL A 327 8.53 14.88 -0.94
C VAL A 327 7.28 15.24 -0.14
N ASN A 328 7.13 16.51 0.23
CA ASN A 328 5.94 17.01 0.89
C ASN A 328 4.72 16.96 -0.04
N LEU A 329 4.87 17.34 -1.32
CA LEU A 329 3.82 17.25 -2.32
C LEU A 329 3.35 15.81 -2.55
N VAL A 330 4.30 14.86 -2.69
CA VAL A 330 3.98 13.43 -2.78
C VAL A 330 3.13 12.99 -1.59
N ARG A 331 3.57 13.33 -0.37
CA ARG A 331 2.89 12.91 0.86
C ARG A 331 1.49 13.48 0.97
N LEU A 332 1.32 14.77 0.69
CA LEU A 332 -0.01 15.39 0.69
C LEU A 332 -0.95 14.71 -0.30
N SER A 333 -0.48 14.45 -1.52
CA SER A 333 -1.30 13.76 -2.52
C SER A 333 -1.69 12.35 -2.10
N LEU A 334 -0.82 11.66 -1.32
CA LEU A 334 -1.10 10.32 -0.81
C LEU A 334 -2.17 10.30 0.29
N VAL A 335 -2.45 11.42 0.97
CA VAL A 335 -3.58 11.52 1.90
C VAL A 335 -4.91 11.27 1.17
N PHE A 336 -5.09 11.91 0.02
CA PHE A 336 -6.28 11.73 -0.81
C PHE A 336 -6.37 10.32 -1.39
N ALA A 337 -5.25 9.81 -1.90
CA ALA A 337 -5.18 8.46 -2.44
C ALA A 337 -5.44 7.39 -1.36
N ARG A 338 -5.00 7.62 -0.11
CA ARG A 338 -5.26 6.72 1.02
C ARG A 338 -6.74 6.65 1.38
N GLU A 339 -7.40 7.80 1.40
CA GLU A 339 -8.85 7.84 1.65
C GLU A 339 -9.65 7.20 0.51
N ALA A 340 -9.28 7.50 -0.75
CA ALA A 340 -9.86 6.84 -1.91
C ALA A 340 -9.67 5.31 -1.84
N GLN A 341 -8.49 4.83 -1.41
CA GLN A 341 -8.23 3.41 -1.21
C GLN A 341 -9.16 2.79 -0.15
N ALA A 342 -9.39 3.46 0.99
CA ALA A 342 -10.31 2.99 2.02
C ALA A 342 -11.76 2.86 1.50
N ARG A 343 -12.09 3.56 0.42
CA ARG A 343 -13.39 3.55 -0.26
C ARG A 343 -13.43 2.65 -1.50
N GLY A 344 -12.42 1.79 -1.69
CA GLY A 344 -12.34 0.84 -2.81
C GLY A 344 -11.54 1.33 -4.01
N GLY A 345 -10.91 2.51 -3.94
CA GLY A 345 -10.04 3.03 -4.98
C GLY A 345 -8.65 2.40 -4.98
N VAL A 346 -7.88 2.66 -6.04
CA VAL A 346 -6.52 2.14 -6.24
C VAL A 346 -5.64 3.18 -6.92
N LEU A 347 -4.47 3.45 -6.34
CA LEU A 347 -3.42 4.26 -6.99
C LEU A 347 -2.50 3.33 -7.80
N ILE A 348 -2.42 3.52 -9.10
CA ILE A 348 -1.70 2.63 -10.02
C ILE A 348 -0.55 3.40 -10.69
N HIS A 349 0.65 2.81 -10.68
CA HIS A 349 1.77 3.29 -11.48
C HIS A 349 1.52 2.93 -12.94
N GLY A 350 0.89 3.85 -13.65
CA GLY A 350 0.43 3.70 -15.03
C GLY A 350 0.01 5.04 -15.61
N ALA A 351 0.28 5.23 -16.90
CA ALA A 351 -0.16 6.39 -17.67
C ALA A 351 -1.67 6.29 -17.95
N LEU A 352 -2.38 7.42 -17.88
CA LEU A 352 -3.78 7.51 -18.27
C LEU A 352 -3.90 8.13 -19.66
N ALA A 353 -4.45 7.38 -20.57
CA ALA A 353 -4.79 7.84 -21.91
C ALA A 353 -6.31 7.90 -22.10
N GLU A 354 -6.78 8.89 -22.84
CA GLU A 354 -8.21 9.12 -23.14
C GLU A 354 -8.44 9.24 -24.63
N LYS A 355 -9.48 8.58 -25.11
CA LYS A 355 -10.06 8.77 -26.45
C LYS A 355 -11.58 8.77 -26.34
N ASP A 356 -12.26 9.77 -26.92
CA ASP A 356 -13.72 9.89 -26.98
C ASP A 356 -14.41 9.75 -25.59
N GLY A 357 -13.82 10.35 -24.56
CA GLY A 357 -14.34 10.31 -23.19
C GLY A 357 -14.14 8.96 -22.47
N MET A 358 -13.36 8.05 -23.04
CA MET A 358 -13.03 6.75 -22.45
C MET A 358 -11.56 6.71 -22.05
N GLY A 359 -11.30 6.29 -20.81
CA GLY A 359 -9.96 6.17 -20.26
C GLY A 359 -9.43 4.73 -20.34
N VAL A 360 -8.14 4.61 -20.64
CA VAL A 360 -7.36 3.37 -20.51
C VAL A 360 -6.09 3.64 -19.71
N ILE A 361 -5.66 2.65 -18.94
CA ILE A 361 -4.41 2.74 -18.17
C ILE A 361 -3.34 1.89 -18.86
N LEU A 362 -2.21 2.51 -19.17
CA LEU A 362 -0.99 1.83 -19.62
C LEU A 362 -0.11 1.58 -18.38
N ALA A 363 -0.27 0.41 -17.76
CA ALA A 363 0.39 0.08 -16.50
C ALA A 363 1.68 -0.69 -16.73
N ALA A 364 2.74 -0.34 -15.99
CA ALA A 364 3.97 -1.13 -15.97
C ALA A 364 4.85 -0.73 -14.78
N PRO A 365 5.75 -1.61 -14.32
CA PRO A 365 6.82 -1.21 -13.41
C PRO A 365 7.70 -0.10 -13.99
N GLY A 366 8.46 0.58 -13.12
CA GLY A 366 9.38 1.64 -13.53
C GLY A 366 10.36 1.18 -14.62
N GLY A 367 10.68 2.06 -15.57
CA GLY A 367 11.65 1.79 -16.64
C GLY A 367 11.14 0.92 -17.81
N THR A 368 9.87 0.55 -17.85
CA THR A 368 9.31 -0.30 -18.93
C THR A 368 8.96 0.50 -20.20
N GLY A 369 8.82 1.84 -20.11
CA GLY A 369 8.54 2.69 -21.28
C GLY A 369 7.13 3.30 -21.30
N LYS A 370 6.44 3.44 -20.16
CA LYS A 370 5.11 4.08 -20.05
C LYS A 370 5.06 5.47 -20.66
N THR A 371 5.98 6.34 -20.24
CA THR A 371 6.08 7.72 -20.73
C THR A 371 6.27 7.74 -22.25
N THR A 372 7.14 6.88 -22.78
CA THR A 372 7.34 6.74 -24.23
C THR A 372 6.06 6.24 -24.92
N ALA A 373 5.38 5.25 -24.37
CA ALA A 373 4.13 4.75 -24.95
C ALA A 373 3.05 5.84 -24.96
N SER A 374 2.85 6.54 -23.83
CA SER A 374 1.83 7.58 -23.74
C SER A 374 2.12 8.79 -24.65
N SER A 375 3.39 9.13 -24.91
CA SER A 375 3.78 10.21 -25.81
C SER A 375 3.66 9.84 -27.30
N ARG A 376 3.60 8.56 -27.65
CA ARG A 376 3.45 8.07 -29.03
C ARG A 376 1.99 7.97 -29.48
N LEU A 377 1.04 8.18 -28.59
CA LEU A 377 -0.38 8.12 -28.93
C LEU A 377 -0.75 9.25 -29.90
N PRO A 378 -1.31 8.94 -31.10
CA PRO A 378 -1.69 9.97 -32.07
C PRO A 378 -3.05 10.59 -31.70
N ALA A 379 -3.37 11.75 -32.23
CA ALA A 379 -4.74 12.27 -32.17
C ALA A 379 -5.73 11.25 -32.76
N PRO A 380 -6.93 11.07 -32.20
CA PRO A 380 -7.55 11.86 -31.13
C PRO A 380 -7.21 11.40 -29.68
N TRP A 381 -6.31 10.45 -29.49
CA TRP A 381 -5.83 10.06 -28.16
C TRP A 381 -5.20 11.25 -27.44
N ARG A 382 -5.40 11.32 -26.15
CA ARG A 382 -4.80 12.33 -25.27
C ARG A 382 -4.18 11.65 -24.06
N SER A 383 -2.90 11.86 -23.82
CA SER A 383 -2.25 11.47 -22.57
C SER A 383 -2.69 12.44 -21.47
N ARG A 384 -3.35 11.94 -20.43
CA ARG A 384 -3.79 12.72 -19.27
C ARG A 384 -2.74 12.79 -18.17
N CYS A 385 -2.00 11.71 -17.96
CA CYS A 385 -0.79 11.63 -17.16
C CYS A 385 0.08 10.49 -17.69
N ASP A 386 1.36 10.53 -17.40
CA ASP A 386 2.34 9.59 -17.94
C ASP A 386 2.91 8.60 -16.93
N ASP A 387 2.59 8.74 -15.62
CA ASP A 387 3.23 7.94 -14.58
C ASP A 387 2.27 7.32 -13.57
N THR A 388 1.33 8.09 -13.06
CA THR A 388 0.47 7.64 -11.96
C THR A 388 -1.00 8.00 -12.22
N THR A 389 -1.90 7.06 -11.95
CA THR A 389 -3.35 7.21 -12.13
C THR A 389 -4.06 6.81 -10.84
N LEU A 390 -4.96 7.65 -10.33
CA LEU A 390 -5.85 7.29 -9.24
C LEU A 390 -7.18 6.78 -9.80
N VAL A 391 -7.48 5.51 -9.54
CA VAL A 391 -8.76 4.89 -9.88
C VAL A 391 -9.67 4.95 -8.68
N VAL A 392 -10.88 5.44 -8.85
CA VAL A 392 -11.91 5.49 -7.81
C VAL A 392 -13.18 4.77 -8.27
N ARG A 393 -14.01 4.39 -7.32
CA ARG A 393 -15.30 3.76 -7.58
C ARG A 393 -16.42 4.75 -7.21
N ASP A 394 -17.30 5.08 -8.16
CA ASP A 394 -18.43 5.96 -7.91
C ASP A 394 -19.57 5.28 -7.13
N SER A 395 -20.60 6.04 -6.78
CA SER A 395 -21.79 5.55 -6.08
C SER A 395 -22.61 4.52 -6.87
N GLN A 396 -22.42 4.45 -8.19
CA GLN A 396 -23.07 3.47 -9.07
C GLN A 396 -22.20 2.22 -9.27
N GLY A 397 -21.03 2.15 -8.63
CA GLY A 397 -20.12 1.03 -8.73
C GLY A 397 -19.22 1.06 -9.97
N ARG A 398 -19.23 2.13 -10.78
CA ARG A 398 -18.38 2.30 -11.96
C ARG A 398 -17.00 2.78 -11.54
N TYR A 399 -15.98 2.36 -12.28
CA TYR A 399 -14.61 2.81 -12.07
C TYR A 399 -14.28 4.00 -12.96
N LEU A 400 -13.76 5.07 -12.35
CA LEU A 400 -13.30 6.27 -13.00
C LEU A 400 -11.82 6.48 -12.67
N ALA A 401 -11.08 7.01 -13.64
CA ALA A 401 -9.65 7.26 -13.54
C ALA A 401 -9.37 8.77 -13.51
N HIS A 402 -8.65 9.21 -12.50
CA HIS A 402 -8.14 10.56 -12.36
C HIS A 402 -6.67 10.60 -12.77
N PRO A 403 -6.21 11.55 -13.60
CA PRO A 403 -4.80 11.79 -13.79
C PRO A 403 -4.18 12.20 -12.45
N TRP A 404 -3.01 11.63 -12.12
CA TRP A 404 -2.33 11.95 -10.87
C TRP A 404 -0.96 12.54 -11.18
N PRO A 405 -0.45 13.50 -10.37
CA PRO A 405 0.80 14.18 -10.68
C PRO A 405 2.01 13.24 -10.76
N THR A 406 2.86 13.51 -11.76
CA THR A 406 4.16 12.86 -11.91
C THR A 406 5.20 13.63 -11.10
N TRP A 407 5.30 13.29 -9.83
CA TRP A 407 6.14 14.02 -8.87
C TRP A 407 7.64 13.99 -9.18
N SER A 408 8.12 12.99 -9.93
CA SER A 408 9.51 12.93 -10.41
C SER A 408 9.90 14.13 -11.27
N ARG A 409 8.96 14.74 -11.98
CA ARG A 409 9.23 15.96 -12.77
C ARG A 409 9.63 17.16 -11.92
N PHE A 410 9.13 17.22 -10.68
CA PHE A 410 9.53 18.25 -9.72
C PHE A 410 10.90 17.98 -9.11
N LEU A 411 11.36 16.71 -9.11
CA LEU A 411 12.66 16.30 -8.59
C LEU A 411 13.81 16.79 -9.47
N ASP A 412 13.61 16.76 -10.78
CA ASP A 412 14.68 17.02 -11.75
C ASP A 412 14.83 18.52 -12.07
N GLY A 413 14.18 19.41 -11.31
CA GLY A 413 14.24 20.86 -11.50
C GLY A 413 13.63 21.33 -12.83
N GLY A 414 12.90 20.44 -13.51
CA GLY A 414 12.16 20.77 -14.72
C GLY A 414 10.95 21.66 -14.42
N PRO A 415 10.30 22.25 -15.45
CA PRO A 415 9.03 22.91 -15.28
C PRO A 415 8.04 21.85 -14.77
N GLY A 416 7.69 21.92 -13.49
CA GLY A 416 6.72 21.03 -12.89
C GLY A 416 5.49 20.96 -13.79
N GLY A 417 4.95 19.76 -14.02
CA GLY A 417 3.72 19.62 -14.79
C GLY A 417 2.51 20.06 -13.98
N SER A 418 1.38 20.21 -14.62
CA SER A 418 0.09 20.33 -13.98
C SER A 418 -0.88 19.29 -14.54
N TRP A 419 -1.76 18.81 -13.70
CA TRP A 419 -2.72 17.75 -14.02
C TRP A 419 -4.10 18.18 -13.55
N ASP A 420 -5.07 18.16 -14.44
CA ASP A 420 -6.48 18.36 -14.09
C ASP A 420 -7.01 17.12 -13.36
N VAL A 421 -6.64 17.01 -12.08
CA VAL A 421 -6.96 15.85 -11.24
C VAL A 421 -8.47 15.70 -11.06
N GLN A 422 -9.25 16.77 -11.12
CA GLN A 422 -10.70 16.73 -10.91
C GLN A 422 -11.46 16.18 -12.13
N ARG A 423 -10.82 16.14 -13.30
CA ARG A 423 -11.41 15.61 -14.52
C ARG A 423 -11.19 14.09 -14.65
N ALA A 424 -12.05 13.33 -14.01
CA ALA A 424 -12.08 11.88 -14.14
C ALA A 424 -12.63 11.43 -15.49
N VAL A 425 -12.16 10.27 -15.96
CA VAL A 425 -12.70 9.61 -17.15
C VAL A 425 -13.14 8.18 -16.81
N PRO A 426 -14.26 7.67 -17.39
CA PRO A 426 -14.68 6.29 -17.23
C PRO A 426 -13.58 5.32 -17.67
N LEU A 427 -13.14 4.43 -16.78
CA LEU A 427 -12.09 3.45 -17.06
C LEU A 427 -12.66 2.27 -17.83
N ARG A 428 -12.12 1.98 -19.02
CA ARG A 428 -12.58 0.92 -19.93
C ARG A 428 -11.62 -0.25 -20.07
N GLY A 429 -10.34 -0.06 -19.78
CA GLY A 429 -9.36 -1.12 -19.89
C GLY A 429 -8.05 -0.81 -19.17
N ILE A 430 -7.34 -1.86 -18.77
CA ILE A 430 -6.00 -1.77 -18.18
C ILE A 430 -5.06 -2.59 -19.05
N TYR A 431 -4.02 -1.96 -19.57
CA TYR A 431 -3.04 -2.57 -20.45
C TYR A 431 -1.68 -2.64 -19.76
N LEU A 432 -1.24 -3.85 -19.45
CA LEU A 432 0.06 -4.12 -18.84
C LEU A 432 1.11 -4.19 -19.94
N LEU A 433 2.02 -3.22 -19.97
CA LEU A 433 3.01 -3.10 -21.03
C LEU A 433 4.09 -4.16 -20.94
N ALA A 434 4.37 -4.81 -22.06
CA ALA A 434 5.49 -5.72 -22.26
C ALA A 434 6.23 -5.33 -23.54
N ARG A 435 7.56 -5.27 -23.49
CA ARG A 435 8.37 -4.99 -24.69
C ARG A 435 8.37 -6.20 -25.62
N ALA A 436 8.18 -5.98 -26.91
CA ALA A 436 8.19 -7.01 -27.94
C ALA A 436 8.65 -6.40 -29.28
N ASP A 437 8.87 -7.25 -30.28
CA ASP A 437 9.23 -6.83 -31.63
C ASP A 437 7.97 -6.49 -32.47
N ASP A 438 6.81 -7.00 -32.08
CA ASP A 438 5.50 -6.79 -32.69
C ASP A 438 4.47 -6.25 -31.68
N ASP A 439 3.51 -5.49 -32.17
CA ASP A 439 2.40 -5.00 -31.36
C ASP A 439 1.27 -6.04 -31.35
N ARG A 440 0.84 -6.46 -30.16
CA ARG A 440 -0.32 -7.35 -29.99
C ARG A 440 -0.87 -7.28 -28.58
N VAL A 441 -2.15 -7.61 -28.45
CA VAL A 441 -2.83 -7.71 -27.15
C VAL A 441 -3.07 -9.20 -26.79
N GLU A 442 -2.75 -9.53 -25.56
CA GLU A 442 -3.05 -10.82 -24.94
C GLU A 442 -4.10 -10.59 -23.83
N ARG A 443 -5.24 -11.28 -23.92
CA ARG A 443 -6.27 -11.25 -22.88
C ARG A 443 -5.82 -12.06 -21.67
N ILE A 444 -5.97 -11.51 -20.48
CA ILE A 444 -5.65 -12.20 -19.22
C ILE A 444 -6.85 -12.21 -18.29
N GLY A 445 -6.92 -13.25 -17.45
CA GLY A 445 -7.91 -13.33 -16.40
C GLY A 445 -7.69 -12.31 -15.29
N PRO A 446 -8.75 -11.99 -14.51
CA PRO A 446 -8.67 -10.99 -13.46
C PRO A 446 -7.64 -11.34 -12.38
N GLY A 447 -7.41 -12.60 -12.09
CA GLY A 447 -6.42 -13.05 -11.11
C GLY A 447 -4.99 -12.86 -11.60
N HIS A 448 -4.70 -13.21 -12.85
CA HIS A 448 -3.40 -12.94 -13.46
C HIS A 448 -3.15 -11.41 -13.51
N ALA A 449 -4.16 -10.61 -13.86
CA ALA A 449 -4.09 -9.15 -13.84
C ALA A 449 -3.72 -8.60 -12.46
N VAL A 450 -4.37 -9.10 -11.39
CA VAL A 450 -4.04 -8.70 -10.01
C VAL A 450 -2.57 -9.02 -9.69
N SER A 451 -2.08 -10.21 -10.03
CA SER A 451 -0.70 -10.61 -9.73
C SER A 451 0.34 -9.67 -10.33
N LEU A 452 0.07 -9.11 -11.51
CA LEU A 452 0.93 -8.15 -12.20
C LEU A 452 0.75 -6.72 -11.67
N LEU A 453 -0.50 -6.29 -11.39
CA LEU A 453 -0.82 -4.94 -10.93
C LEU A 453 -0.37 -4.66 -9.50
N VAL A 454 -0.27 -5.67 -8.63
CA VAL A 454 0.19 -5.49 -7.23
C VAL A 454 1.52 -4.74 -7.17
N GLU A 455 2.45 -4.99 -8.09
CA GLU A 455 3.74 -4.28 -8.13
C GLU A 455 3.57 -2.81 -8.57
N CYS A 456 2.70 -2.53 -9.55
CA CYS A 456 2.41 -1.17 -9.99
C CYS A 456 1.78 -0.35 -8.86
N VAL A 457 0.86 -0.94 -8.10
CA VAL A 457 0.24 -0.30 -6.92
C VAL A 457 1.25 -0.08 -5.80
N ARG A 458 2.14 -1.06 -5.55
CA ARG A 458 3.20 -0.95 -4.55
C ARG A 458 4.15 0.21 -4.86
N GLN A 459 4.55 0.37 -6.13
CA GLN A 459 5.42 1.47 -6.56
C GLN A 459 4.74 2.83 -6.43
N ALA A 460 3.50 2.98 -6.89
CA ALA A 460 2.74 4.22 -6.79
C ALA A 460 2.53 4.67 -5.34
N SER A 461 2.41 3.72 -4.41
CA SER A 461 2.05 3.98 -3.02
C SER A 461 3.19 3.67 -2.03
N GLN A 462 4.45 3.67 -2.48
CA GLN A 462 5.60 3.25 -1.68
C GLN A 462 5.82 4.10 -0.40
N PHE A 463 5.36 5.34 -0.37
CA PHE A 463 5.48 6.23 0.79
C PHE A 463 4.28 6.15 1.75
N MET A 464 3.17 5.50 1.38
CA MET A 464 2.01 5.33 2.26
C MET A 464 2.28 4.54 3.55
N PRO A 465 3.13 3.46 3.52
CA PRO A 465 3.39 2.68 4.72
C PRO A 465 4.34 3.34 5.72
N LEU A 466 4.84 4.54 5.45
CA LEU A 466 5.74 5.22 6.37
C LEU A 466 5.03 5.53 7.68
N GLY A 467 5.64 5.17 8.79
CA GLY A 467 5.07 5.35 10.11
C GLY A 467 4.07 4.28 10.56
N LEU A 468 3.73 3.29 9.70
CA LEU A 468 2.81 2.21 10.04
C LEU A 468 3.53 1.00 10.64
N PHE A 469 2.81 0.28 11.53
CA PHE A 469 3.28 -1.00 12.04
C PHE A 469 3.09 -2.12 11.04
N LYS A 470 3.75 -3.24 11.33
CA LYS A 470 3.69 -4.44 10.50
C LYS A 470 2.25 -4.95 10.30
N GLU A 471 1.43 -4.90 11.33
CA GLU A 471 0.02 -5.29 11.29
C GLU A 471 -0.81 -4.32 10.43
N GLU A 472 -0.57 -3.02 10.57
CA GLU A 472 -1.22 -1.97 9.78
C GLU A 472 -0.79 -2.03 8.30
N ILE A 473 0.50 -2.27 8.05
CA ILE A 473 1.02 -2.49 6.69
C ILE A 473 0.37 -3.73 6.05
N ARG A 474 0.16 -4.79 6.81
CA ARG A 474 -0.56 -5.99 6.33
C ARG A 474 -2.01 -5.69 5.98
N ALA A 475 -2.71 -4.99 6.87
CA ALA A 475 -4.08 -4.57 6.61
C ALA A 475 -4.18 -3.70 5.35
N LEU A 476 -3.23 -2.77 5.17
CA LEU A 476 -3.11 -1.93 3.99
C LEU A 476 -2.86 -2.73 2.70
N HIS A 477 -1.98 -3.74 2.76
CA HIS A 477 -1.71 -4.62 1.61
C HIS A 477 -2.92 -5.48 1.25
N LEU A 478 -3.63 -6.01 2.25
CA LEU A 478 -4.83 -6.81 2.03
C LEU A 478 -5.97 -5.96 1.45
N GLU A 479 -6.15 -4.74 1.95
CA GLU A 479 -7.12 -3.78 1.42
C GLU A 479 -6.83 -3.48 -0.07
N ARG A 480 -5.57 -3.19 -0.43
CA ARG A 480 -5.15 -2.96 -1.83
C ARG A 480 -5.41 -4.16 -2.71
N PHE A 481 -5.06 -5.33 -2.23
CA PHE A 481 -5.31 -6.57 -2.96
C PHE A 481 -6.81 -6.77 -3.22
N ASN A 482 -7.66 -6.56 -2.22
CA ASN A 482 -9.11 -6.68 -2.35
C ASN A 482 -9.68 -5.66 -3.34
N ASN A 483 -9.19 -4.41 -3.30
CA ASN A 483 -9.59 -3.38 -4.25
C ASN A 483 -9.16 -3.72 -5.69
N LEU A 484 -7.95 -4.26 -5.88
CA LEU A 484 -7.50 -4.76 -7.17
C LEU A 484 -8.35 -5.92 -7.67
N CYS A 485 -8.72 -6.86 -6.81
CA CYS A 485 -9.62 -7.95 -7.16
C CYS A 485 -11.00 -7.44 -7.62
N ALA A 486 -11.52 -6.42 -6.95
CA ALA A 486 -12.79 -5.80 -7.34
C ALA A 486 -12.66 -5.05 -8.68
N LEU A 487 -11.59 -4.29 -8.86
CA LEU A 487 -11.30 -3.55 -10.09
C LEU A 487 -11.16 -4.48 -11.30
N THR A 488 -10.34 -5.54 -11.20
CA THR A 488 -10.06 -6.44 -12.34
C THR A 488 -11.22 -7.36 -12.71
N ARG A 489 -12.20 -7.53 -11.81
CA ARG A 489 -13.49 -8.18 -12.15
C ARG A 489 -14.41 -7.28 -12.97
N ALA A 490 -14.31 -5.97 -12.78
CA ALA A 490 -15.19 -4.99 -13.41
C ALA A 490 -14.60 -4.36 -14.67
N VAL A 491 -13.26 -4.24 -14.71
CA VAL A 491 -12.53 -3.61 -15.81
C VAL A 491 -11.59 -4.63 -16.43
N PRO A 492 -11.72 -4.94 -17.73
CA PRO A 492 -10.88 -5.91 -18.41
C PRO A 492 -9.41 -5.47 -18.39
N ALA A 493 -8.52 -6.46 -18.22
CA ALA A 493 -7.10 -6.25 -18.23
C ALA A 493 -6.43 -7.13 -19.31
N HIS A 494 -5.38 -6.60 -19.91
CA HIS A 494 -4.65 -7.21 -21.02
C HIS A 494 -3.14 -7.04 -20.84
N ILE A 495 -2.34 -7.93 -21.40
CA ILE A 495 -0.94 -7.65 -21.65
C ILE A 495 -0.86 -7.02 -23.05
N LEU A 496 -0.29 -5.84 -23.13
CA LEU A 496 -0.03 -5.13 -24.36
C LEU A 496 1.45 -5.24 -24.70
N HIS A 497 1.77 -6.07 -25.65
CA HIS A 497 3.09 -6.18 -26.24
C HIS A 497 3.30 -4.99 -27.16
N ILE A 498 4.38 -4.24 -26.96
CA ILE A 498 4.66 -3.00 -27.71
C ILE A 498 6.05 -3.05 -28.34
N SER A 499 6.12 -2.74 -29.62
CA SER A 499 7.35 -2.48 -30.35
C SER A 499 7.76 -1.01 -30.27
N LEU A 500 8.98 -0.71 -30.65
CA LEU A 500 9.48 0.68 -30.62
C LEU A 500 8.82 1.57 -31.67
N THR A 501 8.37 1.03 -32.80
CA THR A 501 7.91 1.79 -33.96
C THR A 501 6.48 1.48 -34.39
N GLY A 502 5.86 0.44 -33.87
CA GLY A 502 4.52 0.02 -34.27
C GLY A 502 3.39 0.93 -33.76
N ALA A 503 2.18 0.63 -34.19
CA ALA A 503 0.96 1.39 -33.90
C ALA A 503 0.10 0.69 -32.83
N PHE A 504 0.68 0.39 -31.66
CA PHE A 504 0.07 -0.38 -30.58
C PHE A 504 -1.31 0.15 -30.14
N TRP A 505 -1.62 1.42 -30.38
CA TRP A 505 -2.94 2.00 -30.07
C TRP A 505 -4.07 1.39 -30.91
N GLN A 506 -3.78 0.88 -32.10
CA GLN A 506 -4.77 0.16 -32.91
C GLN A 506 -5.22 -1.14 -32.24
N GLU A 507 -4.31 -1.83 -31.56
CA GLU A 507 -4.62 -3.01 -30.77
C GLU A 507 -5.50 -2.66 -29.54
N ILE A 508 -5.28 -1.51 -28.90
CA ILE A 508 -6.14 -0.99 -27.85
C ILE A 508 -7.55 -0.72 -28.39
N GLU A 509 -7.64 -0.02 -29.53
CA GLU A 509 -8.91 0.32 -30.18
C GLU A 509 -9.71 -0.92 -30.53
N ARG A 510 -9.07 -1.92 -31.14
CA ARG A 510 -9.70 -3.21 -31.48
C ARG A 510 -10.31 -3.89 -30.25
N THR A 511 -9.57 -3.95 -29.14
CA THR A 511 -10.10 -4.58 -27.92
C THR A 511 -11.23 -3.79 -27.24
N LEU A 512 -11.23 -2.45 -27.36
CA LEU A 512 -12.31 -1.62 -26.85
C LEU A 512 -13.59 -1.75 -27.70
N GLU A 513 -13.47 -1.96 -29.01
CA GLU A 513 -14.61 -2.20 -29.91
C GLU A 513 -15.22 -3.59 -29.66
N GLU A 514 -14.42 -4.65 -29.51
CA GLU A 514 -14.86 -5.99 -29.15
C GLU A 514 -15.63 -6.02 -27.82
N GLY A 515 -15.24 -5.20 -26.84
CA GLY A 515 -15.92 -5.10 -25.55
C GLY A 515 -17.24 -4.32 -25.56
N ARG A 516 -17.63 -3.70 -26.70
CA ARG A 516 -18.92 -3.00 -26.88
C ARG A 516 -20.01 -3.88 -27.49
N GLN A 517 -19.62 -4.98 -28.14
CA GLN A 517 -20.54 -6.01 -28.65
C GLN A 517 -20.89 -7.02 -27.55
#